data_3e603af42a9431868b3fcc43a6cc0f45
#
_entry.id   3e603af42a9431868b3fcc43a6cc0f45
#
_cell.length_a   1.000
_cell.length_b   1.000
_cell.length_c   1.000
_cell.angle_alpha   90.00
_cell.angle_beta   90.00
_cell.angle_gamma   90.00
#
_symmetry.space_group_name_H-M   'P 1'
#
loop_
_entity.id
_entity.type
_entity.pdbx_description
1 polymer ?
#
loop_
_entity_poly.entity_id
_entity_poly.type
_entity_poly.pdbx_seq_one_letter_code
_entity_poly.pdbx_strand_id
1 'polypeptide(L)'
;PTAWVSGSACVGKGSVILPYSVVGAGAAVGCGAILNVASAVDHDCTVGDGCHICLHAVVKDQSTVPPCTKVEAGQVFGRDSM
;
A
#
# COMPACT_ATOMS: atom_id res chain seq x y z
N PRO A 1 -8.53 -7.08 -11.29
CA PRO A 1 -7.99 -7.91 -12.36
C PRO A 1 -6.62 -7.47 -12.85
N THR A 2 -6.36 -6.16 -12.83
CA THR A 2 -5.06 -5.65 -13.25
C THR A 2 -4.13 -5.35 -12.07
N ALA A 3 -4.64 -5.43 -10.85
CA ALA A 3 -3.80 -5.31 -9.67
C ALA A 3 -3.14 -6.65 -9.38
N TRP A 4 -1.96 -6.60 -8.79
CA TRP A 4 -1.26 -7.80 -8.37
C TRP A 4 -1.08 -7.79 -6.85
N VAL A 5 -1.59 -8.82 -6.22
CA VAL A 5 -1.47 -8.99 -4.77
C VAL A 5 -0.79 -10.32 -4.51
N SER A 6 0.33 -10.28 -3.79
CA SER A 6 1.06 -11.50 -3.47
C SER A 6 0.20 -12.47 -2.67
N GLY A 7 0.36 -13.76 -2.91
CA GLY A 7 -0.35 -14.77 -2.14
C GLY A 7 -0.02 -14.74 -0.65
N SER A 8 1.11 -14.18 -0.26
CA SER A 8 1.49 -14.06 1.14
C SER A 8 1.08 -12.72 1.77
N ALA A 9 0.46 -11.83 1.00
CA ALA A 9 0.00 -10.56 1.52
C ALA A 9 -1.38 -10.70 2.16
N CYS A 10 -1.67 -9.83 3.12
CA CYS A 10 -2.97 -9.75 3.77
C CYS A 10 -3.59 -8.39 3.49
N VAL A 11 -4.86 -8.39 3.07
CA VAL A 11 -5.59 -7.15 2.80
C VAL A 11 -6.86 -7.17 3.66
N GLY A 12 -7.03 -6.14 4.47
CA GLY A 12 -8.15 -6.06 5.40
C GLY A 12 -9.47 -5.75 4.71
N LYS A 13 -10.55 -5.93 5.46
CA LYS A 13 -11.90 -5.72 4.97
C LYS A 13 -12.12 -4.28 4.53
N GLY A 14 -12.88 -4.10 3.47
CA GLY A 14 -13.27 -2.78 3.01
C GLY A 14 -12.17 -2.02 2.29
N SER A 15 -11.02 -2.64 2.11
CA SER A 15 -9.94 -2.00 1.36
C SER A 15 -10.18 -2.14 -0.13
N VAL A 16 -9.71 -1.15 -0.88
CA VAL A 16 -9.87 -1.10 -2.32
C VAL A 16 -8.48 -1.09 -2.96
N ILE A 17 -8.24 -2.05 -3.84
CA ILE A 17 -6.99 -2.17 -4.57
C ILE A 17 -7.30 -1.85 -6.03
N LEU A 18 -6.93 -0.68 -6.49
CA LEU A 18 -7.28 -0.21 -7.81
C LEU A 18 -6.34 -0.77 -8.88
N PRO A 19 -6.69 -0.62 -10.18
CA PRO A 19 -5.92 -1.23 -11.26
C PRO A 19 -4.44 -0.87 -11.23
N TYR A 20 -3.62 -1.83 -11.62
CA TYR A 20 -2.16 -1.72 -11.72
C TYR A 20 -1.44 -1.49 -10.40
N SER A 21 -2.15 -1.61 -9.27
CA SER A 21 -1.52 -1.54 -7.96
C SER A 21 -0.80 -2.85 -7.66
N VAL A 22 0.22 -2.77 -6.83
CA VAL A 22 1.01 -3.93 -6.43
C VAL A 22 1.08 -4.01 -4.91
N VAL A 23 0.79 -5.19 -4.37
CA VAL A 23 0.99 -5.47 -2.95
C VAL A 23 1.99 -6.62 -2.87
N GLY A 24 3.16 -6.33 -2.33
CA GLY A 24 4.27 -7.26 -2.32
C GLY A 24 4.15 -8.36 -1.29
N ALA A 25 5.09 -9.29 -1.34
CA ALA A 25 5.11 -10.45 -0.46
C ALA A 25 5.20 -10.05 1.01
N GLY A 26 4.43 -10.69 1.86
CA GLY A 26 4.45 -10.44 3.29
C GLY A 26 3.87 -9.10 3.71
N ALA A 27 3.34 -8.31 2.80
CA ALA A 27 2.76 -7.02 3.14
C ALA A 27 1.41 -7.20 3.82
N ALA A 28 1.07 -6.29 4.71
CA ALA A 28 -0.22 -6.29 5.41
C ALA A 28 -0.88 -4.93 5.21
N VAL A 29 -2.04 -4.93 4.60
CA VAL A 29 -2.85 -3.74 4.39
C VAL A 29 -4.04 -3.81 5.33
N GLY A 30 -4.22 -2.77 6.13
CA GLY A 30 -5.31 -2.72 7.10
C GLY A 30 -6.68 -2.62 6.47
N CYS A 31 -7.68 -2.39 7.30
CA CYS A 31 -9.06 -2.29 6.86
C CYS A 31 -9.36 -0.89 6.33
N GLY A 32 -10.22 -0.80 5.32
CA GLY A 32 -10.68 0.48 4.79
C GLY A 32 -9.59 1.30 4.11
N ALA A 33 -8.51 0.68 3.68
CA ALA A 33 -7.45 1.38 2.98
C ALA A 33 -7.76 1.48 1.49
N ILE A 34 -7.19 2.48 0.85
CA ILE A 34 -7.32 2.66 -0.60
C ILE A 34 -5.92 2.67 -1.20
N LEU A 35 -5.66 1.71 -2.07
CA LEU A 35 -4.46 1.71 -2.90
C LEU A 35 -4.88 2.17 -4.27
N ASN A 36 -4.56 3.42 -4.58
CA ASN A 36 -5.01 4.05 -5.81
C ASN A 36 -4.23 3.52 -7.02
N VAL A 37 -4.61 3.96 -8.20
CA VAL A 37 -4.11 3.40 -9.47
C VAL A 37 -2.59 3.44 -9.52
N ALA A 38 -1.99 2.29 -9.86
CA ALA A 38 -0.55 2.13 -10.02
C ALA A 38 0.28 2.48 -8.79
N SER A 39 -0.33 2.43 -7.59
CA SER A 39 0.44 2.54 -6.36
C SER A 39 1.14 1.22 -6.09
N ALA A 40 2.19 1.25 -5.30
CA ALA A 40 2.93 0.04 -4.96
C ALA A 40 3.24 0.00 -3.47
N VAL A 41 2.91 -1.12 -2.85
CA VAL A 41 3.31 -1.43 -1.49
C VAL A 41 4.30 -2.58 -1.60
N ASP A 42 5.56 -2.31 -1.29
CA ASP A 42 6.62 -3.28 -1.46
C ASP A 42 6.54 -4.38 -0.39
N HIS A 43 7.49 -5.30 -0.42
CA HIS A 43 7.43 -6.48 0.45
C HIS A 43 7.58 -6.10 1.93
N ASP A 44 6.91 -6.85 2.76
CA ASP A 44 7.00 -6.76 4.23
C ASP A 44 6.64 -5.38 4.78
N CYS A 45 5.76 -4.67 4.08
CA CYS A 45 5.23 -3.40 4.56
C CYS A 45 3.99 -3.61 5.39
N THR A 46 3.69 -2.65 6.25
CA THR A 46 2.43 -2.58 6.96
C THR A 46 1.76 -1.25 6.64
N VAL A 47 0.54 -1.31 6.12
CA VAL A 47 -0.26 -0.12 5.85
C VAL A 47 -1.43 -0.13 6.84
N GLY A 48 -1.51 0.90 7.66
CA GLY A 48 -2.53 0.98 8.71
C GLY A 48 -3.93 1.15 8.16
N ASP A 49 -4.92 1.03 9.05
CA ASP A 49 -6.32 1.15 8.67
C ASP A 49 -6.61 2.56 8.15
N GLY A 50 -7.47 2.65 7.16
CA GLY A 50 -7.94 3.93 6.64
C GLY A 50 -6.91 4.75 5.88
N CYS A 51 -5.79 4.15 5.51
CA CYS A 51 -4.77 4.85 4.72
C CYS A 51 -5.21 5.04 3.29
N HIS A 52 -4.69 6.08 2.66
CA HIS A 52 -4.89 6.30 1.23
C HIS A 52 -3.52 6.43 0.56
N ILE A 53 -3.16 5.41 -0.18
CA ILE A 53 -1.92 5.40 -0.96
C ILE A 53 -2.29 5.90 -2.34
N CYS A 54 -1.90 7.13 -2.64
CA CYS A 54 -2.41 7.82 -3.82
C CYS A 54 -1.79 7.31 -5.11
N LEU A 55 -2.25 7.86 -6.23
CA LEU A 55 -1.85 7.45 -7.57
C LEU A 55 -0.32 7.45 -7.69
N HIS A 56 0.25 6.36 -8.16
CA HIS A 56 1.70 6.19 -8.38
C HIS A 56 2.56 6.37 -7.13
N ALA A 57 1.98 6.39 -5.94
CA ALA A 57 2.77 6.45 -4.72
C ALA A 57 3.41 5.10 -4.45
N VAL A 58 4.53 5.10 -3.76
CA VAL A 58 5.28 3.90 -3.43
C VAL A 58 5.53 3.85 -1.94
N VAL A 59 5.22 2.71 -1.32
CA VAL A 59 5.63 2.42 0.05
C VAL A 59 6.82 1.48 -0.02
N LYS A 60 7.97 1.95 0.44
CA LYS A 60 9.21 1.18 0.35
C LYS A 60 9.16 -0.04 1.25
N ASP A 61 9.98 -1.02 0.91
CA ASP A 61 10.02 -2.29 1.64
C ASP A 61 10.24 -2.07 3.14
N GLN A 62 9.62 -2.93 3.94
CA GLN A 62 9.77 -2.96 5.39
C GLN A 62 9.37 -1.66 6.08
N SER A 63 8.51 -0.88 5.46
CA SER A 63 8.01 0.37 6.03
C SER A 63 6.66 0.16 6.69
N THR A 64 6.33 1.02 7.64
CA THR A 64 5.03 1.03 8.29
C THR A 64 4.37 2.38 8.09
N VAL A 65 3.21 2.37 7.46
CA VAL A 65 2.40 3.57 7.27
C VAL A 65 1.40 3.63 8.41
N PRO A 66 1.44 4.66 9.26
CA PRO A 66 0.50 4.75 10.38
C PRO A 66 -0.95 4.83 9.90
N PRO A 67 -1.92 4.46 10.75
CA PRO A 67 -3.33 4.54 10.35
C PRO A 67 -3.73 5.95 9.91
N CYS A 68 -4.68 6.01 9.01
CA CYS A 68 -5.28 7.25 8.51
C CYS A 68 -4.28 8.20 7.88
N THR A 69 -3.23 7.66 7.30
CA THR A 69 -2.20 8.45 6.63
C THR A 69 -2.48 8.48 5.13
N LYS A 70 -2.24 9.65 4.53
CA LYS A 70 -2.33 9.80 3.08
C LYS A 70 -0.92 9.93 2.52
N VAL A 71 -0.55 9.01 1.64
CA VAL A 71 0.71 9.09 0.90
C VAL A 71 0.38 9.74 -0.43
N GLU A 72 0.91 10.93 -0.67
CA GLU A 72 0.51 11.75 -1.80
C GLU A 72 0.92 11.12 -3.14
N ALA A 73 0.25 11.55 -4.19
CA ALA A 73 0.54 11.03 -5.53
C ALA A 73 2.01 11.19 -5.87
N GLY A 74 2.60 10.11 -6.36
CA GLY A 74 4.00 10.09 -6.76
C GLY A 74 5.01 10.12 -5.62
N GLN A 75 4.53 10.16 -4.38
CA GLN A 75 5.41 10.20 -3.22
C GLN A 75 6.01 8.82 -2.94
N VAL A 76 7.24 8.80 -2.46
CA VAL A 76 7.87 7.60 -1.95
C VAL A 76 7.89 7.68 -0.43
N PHE A 77 7.19 6.76 0.22
CA PHE A 77 7.09 6.69 1.67
C PHE A 77 7.99 5.55 2.16
N GLY A 78 8.83 5.83 3.12
CA GLY A 78 9.63 4.79 3.72
C GLY A 78 10.67 5.34 4.67
N ARG A 79 11.21 4.45 5.48
CA ARG A 79 12.16 4.84 6.52
C ARG A 79 13.45 5.41 5.95
N ASP A 80 13.77 5.10 4.70
CA ASP A 80 14.96 5.61 4.04
C ASP A 80 14.63 6.66 3.00
N SER A 81 13.48 7.27 3.11
CA SER A 81 13.03 8.24 2.13
C SER A 81 13.77 9.56 2.34
N MET A 82 14.97 9.56 2.01
CA MET A 82 15.75 10.77 2.13
C MET A 82 15.80 11.51 0.84
#